data_fd4225a1c03b68e4e4f31f1b579493e7
#
_entry.id   fd4225a1c03b68e4e4f31f1b579493e7
#
_cell.length_a   1.000
_cell.length_b   1.000
_cell.length_c   1.000
_cell.angle_alpha   90.00
_cell.angle_beta   90.00
_cell.angle_gamma   90.00
#
_symmetry.space_group_name_H-M   'P 1'
#
loop_
_entity.id
_entity.type
_entity.pdbx_description
1 polymer ?
#
loop_
_entity_poly.entity_id
_entity_poly.type
_entity_poly.pdbx_seq_one_letter_code
_entity_poly.pdbx_strand_id
1 'polypeptide(L)'
;MFQYTEQTAGMPVRLHHIVIDAHDLPGLARFWAQALGWKLLSERDREIVIGADDNAFVGICFMPVTDPKTVKNRVHLDLTSSAADRDQEIDRLLALGARQVDIGQTGAESWTVLADPEGNEFCVVRPKEKLTG
;
A
#
# COMPACT_ATOMS: atom_id res chain seq x y z
N MET A 1 -24.55 12.84 14.34
CA MET A 1 -23.99 12.16 13.16
C MET A 1 -23.64 13.16 12.09
N PHE A 2 -22.53 12.99 11.42
CA PHE A 2 -22.22 13.84 10.33
C PHE A 2 -22.93 13.47 9.10
N GLN A 3 -23.18 14.46 8.28
CA GLN A 3 -23.77 14.27 7.02
C GLN A 3 -22.79 14.82 6.00
N TYR A 4 -22.41 14.00 5.04
CA TYR A 4 -21.55 14.46 3.98
C TYR A 4 -22.41 15.14 2.94
N THR A 5 -22.20 16.44 2.77
CA THR A 5 -22.91 17.16 1.73
C THR A 5 -22.24 16.92 0.41
N GLU A 6 -23.01 16.87 -0.62
CA GLU A 6 -22.47 16.86 -1.94
C GLU A 6 -21.85 18.20 -2.24
N GLN A 7 -20.67 18.16 -2.78
CA GLN A 7 -19.93 19.36 -3.00
C GLN A 7 -20.43 20.11 -4.19
N THR A 8 -20.87 21.31 -3.98
CA THR A 8 -21.44 22.09 -5.05
C THR A 8 -20.73 23.39 -5.28
N ALA A 9 -19.87 23.81 -4.37
CA ALA A 9 -19.18 25.08 -4.49
C ALA A 9 -17.70 24.90 -4.31
N GLY A 10 -16.93 25.48 -5.16
CA GLY A 10 -15.49 25.38 -5.13
C GLY A 10 -14.99 24.03 -5.63
N MET A 11 -13.69 23.92 -5.69
CA MET A 11 -13.03 22.69 -6.10
C MET A 11 -12.49 22.02 -4.86
N PRO A 12 -13.01 20.86 -4.49
CA PRO A 12 -12.42 20.15 -3.36
C PRO A 12 -11.00 19.70 -3.72
N VAL A 13 -10.17 19.53 -2.70
CA VAL A 13 -8.90 18.86 -2.92
C VAL A 13 -9.17 17.39 -3.22
N ARG A 14 -8.23 16.74 -3.89
CA ARG A 14 -8.34 15.31 -4.16
C ARG A 14 -7.01 14.65 -3.83
N LEU A 15 -7.08 13.38 -3.50
CA LEU A 15 -5.88 12.60 -3.25
C LEU A 15 -5.14 12.40 -4.57
N HIS A 16 -3.86 12.72 -4.59
CA HIS A 16 -3.02 12.60 -5.78
C HIS A 16 -2.07 11.42 -5.67
N HIS A 17 -1.23 11.42 -4.64
CA HIS A 17 -0.29 10.33 -4.36
C HIS A 17 -0.35 9.95 -2.90
N ILE A 18 -0.09 8.69 -2.63
CA ILE A 18 0.42 8.27 -1.33
C ILE A 18 1.93 8.25 -1.50
N VAL A 19 2.65 8.99 -0.66
CA VAL A 19 4.11 9.05 -0.76
C VAL A 19 4.71 8.13 0.28
N ILE A 20 5.61 7.27 -0.16
CA ILE A 20 6.34 6.35 0.72
C ILE A 20 7.82 6.67 0.57
N ASP A 21 8.45 7.02 1.68
CA ASP A 21 9.88 7.27 1.68
C ASP A 21 10.66 5.95 1.65
N ALA A 22 11.75 5.93 0.92
CA ALA A 22 12.47 4.70 0.66
C ALA A 22 13.98 4.88 0.78
N HIS A 23 14.64 3.92 1.41
CA HIS A 23 16.10 3.86 1.38
C HIS A 23 16.58 3.31 0.05
N ASP A 24 15.97 2.21 -0.40
CA ASP A 24 16.25 1.62 -1.70
C ASP A 24 15.09 1.97 -2.61
N LEU A 25 15.20 3.12 -3.27
CA LEU A 25 14.12 3.67 -4.06
C LEU A 25 13.63 2.70 -5.13
N PRO A 26 14.49 2.16 -6.03
CA PRO A 26 13.96 1.25 -7.05
C PRO A 26 13.50 -0.09 -6.48
N GLY A 27 14.13 -0.57 -5.42
CA GLY A 27 13.74 -1.86 -4.81
C GLY A 27 12.37 -1.80 -4.17
N LEU A 28 12.08 -0.74 -3.41
CA LEU A 28 10.78 -0.61 -2.76
C LEU A 28 9.68 -0.38 -3.79
N ALA A 29 9.93 0.44 -4.79
CA ALA A 29 8.95 0.68 -5.85
C ALA A 29 8.65 -0.61 -6.61
N ARG A 30 9.67 -1.44 -6.89
CA ARG A 30 9.47 -2.73 -7.55
C ARG A 30 8.62 -3.67 -6.71
N PHE A 31 8.90 -3.73 -5.40
CA PHE A 31 8.09 -4.58 -4.52
C PHE A 31 6.61 -4.22 -4.63
N TRP A 32 6.29 -2.93 -4.44
CA TRP A 32 4.90 -2.50 -4.44
C TRP A 32 4.24 -2.61 -5.81
N ALA A 33 4.98 -2.34 -6.89
CA ALA A 33 4.46 -2.52 -8.23
C ALA A 33 4.09 -3.99 -8.48
N GLN A 34 4.95 -4.91 -8.06
CA GLN A 34 4.67 -6.34 -8.23
C GLN A 34 3.56 -6.81 -7.30
N ALA A 35 3.55 -6.33 -6.05
CA ALA A 35 2.53 -6.70 -5.09
C ALA A 35 1.14 -6.29 -5.56
N LEU A 36 1.01 -5.09 -6.10
CA LEU A 36 -0.27 -4.54 -6.54
C LEU A 36 -0.62 -4.89 -7.99
N GLY A 37 0.33 -5.40 -8.76
CA GLY A 37 0.15 -5.57 -10.20
C GLY A 37 0.03 -4.23 -10.90
N TRP A 38 0.70 -3.21 -10.38
CA TRP A 38 0.68 -1.86 -10.93
C TRP A 38 1.88 -1.64 -11.83
N LYS A 39 1.82 -0.58 -12.63
CA LYS A 39 2.86 -0.27 -13.60
C LYS A 39 3.60 0.99 -13.21
N LEU A 40 4.82 1.10 -13.73
CA LEU A 40 5.63 2.29 -13.58
C LEU A 40 5.04 3.40 -14.45
N LEU A 41 4.70 4.52 -13.83
CA LEU A 41 4.17 5.67 -14.55
C LEU A 41 5.22 6.75 -14.79
N SER A 42 6.17 6.89 -13.87
CA SER A 42 7.21 7.91 -13.98
C SER A 42 8.43 7.48 -13.17
N GLU A 43 9.60 7.74 -13.71
CA GLU A 43 10.86 7.48 -13.01
C GLU A 43 11.80 8.65 -13.24
N ARG A 44 12.19 9.27 -12.14
CA ARG A 44 13.15 10.38 -12.13
C ARG A 44 14.20 10.10 -11.07
N ASP A 45 15.23 10.93 -11.01
CA ASP A 45 16.35 10.69 -10.10
C ASP A 45 15.94 10.50 -8.65
N ARG A 46 14.92 11.24 -8.21
CA ARG A 46 14.52 11.24 -6.81
C ARG A 46 13.05 10.92 -6.63
N GLU A 47 12.47 10.21 -7.59
CA GLU A 47 11.04 9.96 -7.53
C GLU A 47 10.67 8.81 -8.47
N ILE A 48 9.90 7.85 -7.97
CA ILE A 48 9.30 6.80 -8.80
C ILE A 48 7.83 6.76 -8.49
N VAL A 49 6.99 6.80 -9.51
CA VAL A 49 5.54 6.77 -9.36
C VAL A 49 4.98 5.51 -10.03
N ILE A 50 4.14 4.79 -9.31
CA ILE A 50 3.43 3.64 -9.83
C ILE A 50 1.93 3.88 -9.75
N GLY A 51 1.17 3.20 -10.59
CA GLY A 51 -0.29 3.30 -10.60
C GLY A 51 -0.91 2.12 -11.32
N ALA A 52 -2.22 1.96 -11.16
CA ALA A 52 -2.94 0.82 -11.71
C ALA A 52 -2.93 0.83 -13.23
N ASP A 53 -2.99 2.02 -13.83
CA ASP A 53 -2.91 2.19 -15.29
C ASP A 53 -2.52 3.64 -15.59
N ASP A 54 -2.40 3.96 -16.88
CA ASP A 54 -1.95 5.28 -17.31
C ASP A 54 -2.92 6.41 -16.92
N ASN A 55 -4.17 6.06 -16.64
CA ASN A 55 -5.21 7.03 -16.30
C ASN A 55 -5.59 6.99 -14.83
N ALA A 56 -4.79 6.35 -13.98
CA ALA A 56 -5.09 6.24 -12.56
C ALA A 56 -5.16 7.63 -11.92
N PHE A 57 -6.16 7.83 -11.06
CA PHE A 57 -6.31 9.10 -10.34
C PHE A 57 -5.40 9.19 -9.14
N VAL A 58 -5.05 8.05 -8.54
CA VAL A 58 -4.21 7.99 -7.36
C VAL A 58 -3.07 7.03 -7.62
N GLY A 59 -1.85 7.47 -7.33
CA GLY A 59 -0.68 6.61 -7.43
C GLY A 59 0.04 6.50 -6.11
N ILE A 60 1.11 5.73 -6.11
CA ILE A 60 2.07 5.71 -5.02
C ILE A 60 3.36 6.29 -5.56
N CYS A 61 3.88 7.27 -4.84
CA CYS A 61 5.11 7.95 -5.19
C CYS A 61 6.17 7.57 -4.16
N PHE A 62 7.30 7.06 -4.62
CA PHE A 62 8.42 6.69 -3.74
C PHE A 62 9.47 7.76 -3.85
N MET A 63 9.95 8.23 -2.70
CA MET A 63 10.95 9.28 -2.63
C MET A 63 12.10 8.84 -1.71
N PRO A 64 13.34 9.25 -1.99
CA PRO A 64 14.46 8.78 -1.18
C PRO A 64 14.47 9.42 0.19
N VAL A 65 14.90 8.65 1.17
CA VAL A 65 15.06 9.11 2.54
C VAL A 65 16.29 8.45 3.13
N THR A 66 16.95 9.13 4.05
CA THR A 66 18.10 8.57 4.75
C THR A 66 17.77 8.10 6.16
N ASP A 67 16.66 8.59 6.73
CA ASP A 67 16.28 8.24 8.09
C ASP A 67 15.76 6.80 8.15
N PRO A 68 16.16 6.02 9.16
CA PRO A 68 15.61 4.69 9.33
C PRO A 68 14.19 4.74 9.88
N LYS A 69 13.41 3.72 9.55
CA LYS A 69 12.10 3.55 10.17
C LYS A 69 12.31 2.91 11.55
N THR A 70 11.87 3.59 12.60
CA THR A 70 12.09 3.15 13.97
C THR A 70 10.82 2.82 14.75
N VAL A 71 9.66 3.29 14.28
CA VAL A 71 8.39 3.07 14.96
C VAL A 71 7.35 2.55 13.98
N LYS A 72 6.27 1.99 14.52
CA LYS A 72 5.16 1.50 13.72
C LYS A 72 4.53 2.64 12.94
N ASN A 73 4.13 2.37 11.69
CA ASN A 73 3.43 3.35 10.87
C ASN A 73 2.08 3.70 11.51
N ARG A 74 1.73 4.97 11.47
CA ARG A 74 0.39 5.42 11.90
C ARG A 74 -0.64 5.25 10.78
N VAL A 75 -0.18 5.26 9.53
CA VAL A 75 -1.01 4.99 8.36
C VAL A 75 -0.49 3.71 7.73
N HIS A 76 -1.37 2.77 7.47
CA HIS A 76 -0.98 1.55 6.79
C HIS A 76 -2.01 1.23 5.70
N LEU A 77 -1.56 0.52 4.69
CA LEU A 77 -2.43 0.11 3.59
C LEU A 77 -3.06 -1.23 3.93
N ASP A 78 -4.33 -1.39 3.61
CA ASP A 78 -5.00 -2.68 3.65
C ASP A 78 -5.14 -3.18 2.23
N LEU A 79 -4.68 -4.39 1.98
CA LEU A 79 -4.75 -5.02 0.67
C LEU A 79 -5.78 -6.13 0.70
N THR A 80 -6.46 -6.30 -0.40
CA THR A 80 -7.36 -7.43 -0.58
C THR A 80 -7.14 -7.98 -1.99
N SER A 81 -7.61 -9.19 -2.21
CA SER A 81 -7.44 -9.87 -3.48
C SER A 81 -8.76 -10.49 -3.89
N SER A 82 -8.97 -10.66 -5.18
CA SER A 82 -10.09 -11.44 -5.69
C SER A 82 -9.82 -12.95 -5.61
N ALA A 83 -8.59 -13.34 -5.24
CA ALA A 83 -8.28 -14.74 -5.05
C ALA A 83 -9.06 -15.28 -3.86
N ALA A 84 -9.53 -16.52 -3.97
CA ALA A 84 -10.30 -17.13 -2.91
C ALA A 84 -9.44 -17.47 -1.69
N ASP A 85 -8.13 -17.61 -1.88
CA ASP A 85 -7.21 -18.06 -0.84
C ASP A 85 -6.25 -16.92 -0.46
N ARG A 86 -6.53 -16.33 0.71
CA ARG A 86 -5.67 -15.27 1.24
C ARG A 86 -4.26 -15.79 1.53
N ASP A 87 -4.14 -17.04 1.96
CA ASP A 87 -2.83 -17.59 2.31
C ASP A 87 -1.93 -17.69 1.08
N GLN A 88 -2.47 -17.99 -0.08
CA GLN A 88 -1.69 -17.99 -1.31
C GLN A 88 -1.16 -16.60 -1.62
N GLU A 89 -1.98 -15.56 -1.41
CA GLU A 89 -1.54 -14.19 -1.63
C GLU A 89 -0.46 -13.79 -0.63
N ILE A 90 -0.59 -14.21 0.62
CA ILE A 90 0.45 -13.95 1.62
C ILE A 90 1.75 -14.61 1.21
N ASP A 91 1.70 -15.87 0.76
CA ASP A 91 2.90 -16.58 0.31
C ASP A 91 3.55 -15.86 -0.87
N ARG A 92 2.76 -15.35 -1.80
CA ARG A 92 3.28 -14.60 -2.94
C ARG A 92 3.98 -13.32 -2.49
N LEU A 93 3.39 -12.59 -1.56
CA LEU A 93 3.99 -11.36 -1.03
C LEU A 93 5.28 -11.64 -0.28
N LEU A 94 5.32 -12.73 0.49
CA LEU A 94 6.55 -13.13 1.17
C LEU A 94 7.66 -13.48 0.17
N ALA A 95 7.30 -14.12 -0.93
CA ALA A 95 8.27 -14.43 -1.98
C ALA A 95 8.80 -13.18 -2.67
N LEU A 96 8.00 -12.11 -2.73
CA LEU A 96 8.43 -10.84 -3.31
C LEU A 96 9.33 -10.03 -2.36
N GLY A 97 9.37 -10.37 -1.08
CA GLY A 97 10.24 -9.68 -0.13
C GLY A 97 9.56 -9.15 1.12
N ALA A 98 8.25 -9.35 1.26
CA ALA A 98 7.57 -9.01 2.50
C ALA A 98 7.95 -9.98 3.61
N ARG A 99 7.66 -9.59 4.85
CA ARG A 99 7.88 -10.49 5.99
C ARG A 99 6.74 -10.34 6.96
N GLN A 100 6.53 -11.36 7.78
CA GLN A 100 5.50 -11.33 8.79
C GLN A 100 5.92 -10.46 9.97
N VAL A 101 4.94 -9.80 10.59
CA VAL A 101 5.19 -8.89 11.70
C VAL A 101 4.18 -9.18 12.80
N ASP A 102 4.67 -9.16 14.03
CA ASP A 102 3.83 -9.28 15.21
C ASP A 102 3.60 -7.90 15.79
N ILE A 103 2.35 -7.43 15.76
CA ILE A 103 1.96 -6.17 16.39
C ILE A 103 0.86 -6.40 17.43
N GLY A 104 0.81 -7.61 17.99
CA GLY A 104 -0.17 -7.95 19.01
C GLY A 104 -1.41 -8.66 18.50
N GLN A 105 -1.46 -9.04 17.23
CA GLN A 105 -2.59 -9.76 16.70
C GLN A 105 -2.63 -11.19 17.29
N THR A 106 -3.84 -11.72 17.45
CA THR A 106 -4.04 -13.01 18.11
C THR A 106 -4.09 -14.18 17.12
N GLY A 107 -4.19 -13.92 15.83
CA GLY A 107 -4.39 -14.93 14.81
C GLY A 107 -5.86 -15.18 14.48
N ALA A 108 -6.77 -14.59 15.25
CA ALA A 108 -8.21 -14.74 15.02
C ALA A 108 -8.77 -13.62 14.13
N GLU A 109 -7.97 -12.63 13.82
CA GLU A 109 -8.43 -11.49 13.05
C GLU A 109 -8.64 -11.87 11.58
N SER A 110 -9.46 -11.10 10.90
CA SER A 110 -9.72 -11.28 9.47
C SER A 110 -8.64 -10.67 8.60
N TRP A 111 -7.54 -10.23 9.20
CA TRP A 111 -6.41 -9.62 8.48
C TRP A 111 -5.10 -10.23 8.95
N THR A 112 -4.08 -10.11 8.12
CA THR A 112 -2.71 -10.50 8.47
C THR A 112 -1.82 -9.30 8.27
N VAL A 113 -0.92 -9.06 9.23
CA VAL A 113 0.01 -7.94 9.16
C VAL A 113 1.34 -8.41 8.60
N LEU A 114 1.80 -7.71 7.58
CA LEU A 114 3.10 -7.94 6.98
C LEU A 114 3.89 -6.63 6.98
N ALA A 115 5.16 -6.72 6.67
CA ALA A 115 5.99 -5.54 6.41
C ALA A 115 6.58 -5.65 5.01
N ASP A 116 6.71 -4.50 4.35
CA ASP A 116 7.40 -4.46 3.07
C ASP A 116 8.92 -4.60 3.30
N PRO A 117 9.74 -4.65 2.24
CA PRO A 117 11.19 -4.87 2.42
C PRO A 117 11.89 -3.83 3.29
N GLU A 118 11.28 -2.67 3.49
CA GLU A 118 11.87 -1.62 4.34
C GLU A 118 11.18 -1.50 5.69
N GLY A 119 10.30 -2.44 6.01
CA GLY A 119 9.69 -2.49 7.33
C GLY A 119 8.38 -1.74 7.47
N ASN A 120 7.81 -1.23 6.38
CA ASN A 120 6.52 -0.55 6.45
C ASN A 120 5.41 -1.57 6.61
N GLU A 121 4.64 -1.48 7.71
CA GLU A 121 3.56 -2.40 7.99
C GLU A 121 2.38 -2.18 7.06
N PHE A 122 1.78 -3.27 6.60
CA PHE A 122 0.55 -3.25 5.85
C PHE A 122 -0.25 -4.51 6.19
N CYS A 123 -1.53 -4.50 5.86
CA CYS A 123 -2.40 -5.63 6.17
C CYS A 123 -2.93 -6.27 4.91
N VAL A 124 -3.10 -7.59 4.95
CA VAL A 124 -3.83 -8.33 3.93
C VAL A 124 -5.12 -8.77 4.58
N VAL A 125 -6.25 -8.28 4.07
CA VAL A 125 -7.56 -8.61 4.60
C VAL A 125 -8.20 -9.69 3.73
N ARG A 126 -9.24 -10.33 4.26
CA ARG A 126 -9.97 -11.34 3.49
C ARG A 126 -10.48 -10.74 2.18
N PRO A 127 -10.72 -11.57 1.16
CA PRO A 127 -11.22 -11.06 -0.12
C PRO A 127 -12.48 -10.23 0.04
N LYS A 128 -12.51 -9.08 -0.61
CA LYS A 128 -13.63 -8.15 -0.57
C LYS A 128 -13.82 -7.53 -1.94
N GLU A 129 -15.07 -7.37 -2.33
CA GLU A 129 -15.41 -6.70 -3.58
C GLU A 129 -15.81 -5.26 -3.38
N LYS A 130 -16.15 -4.89 -2.14
CA LYS A 130 -16.62 -3.54 -1.81
C LYS A 130 -15.74 -2.94 -0.74
N LEU A 131 -15.77 -1.61 -0.64
CA LEU A 131 -15.01 -0.91 0.39
C LEU A 131 -15.53 -1.20 1.80
N THR A 132 -16.79 -1.58 1.92
CA THR A 132 -17.42 -1.91 3.19
C THR A 132 -17.94 -3.34 3.16
N GLY A 133 -18.07 -3.92 4.31
CA GLY A 133 -18.64 -5.26 4.41
C GLY A 133 -17.72 -6.33 4.93
#